data_f3ebbcddddc145c470bd337cc7f1176a
#
_entry.id   f3ebbcddddc145c470bd337cc7f1176a
#
_cell.length_a   1.000
_cell.length_b   1.000
_cell.length_c   1.000
_cell.angle_alpha   90.00
_cell.angle_beta   90.00
_cell.angle_gamma   90.00
#
_symmetry.space_group_name_H-M   'P 1'
#
loop_
_entity.id
_entity.type
_entity.pdbx_description
1 polymer ?
#
loop_
_entity_poly.entity_id
_entity_poly.type
_entity_poly.pdbx_seq_one_letter_code
_entity_poly.pdbx_strand_id
1 'polypeptide(L)'
;VPAGIGEPVFGKLDAMLSAAIFSIGAVKGVEIGAGFAVADKCGSENNDGFYMGADGKVKKHTNFAGGILGGMSDGDDIVLRAAFKPTPSIFQPQETVNRDGENVQIEIKGRHDPVIMPRAVVVVESMAAITIVDRLFVGMTARMDKIREFYKGE
;
A
#
# COMPACT_ATOMS: atom_id res chain seq x y z
N VAL A 1 7.93 -4.33 -10.11
CA VAL A 1 8.58 -5.13 -9.05
C VAL A 1 8.73 -6.57 -9.57
N PRO A 2 9.87 -7.28 -9.33
CA PRO A 2 9.99 -8.68 -9.74
C PRO A 2 8.86 -9.55 -9.19
N ALA A 3 8.44 -10.56 -9.96
CA ALA A 3 7.42 -11.49 -9.49
C ALA A 3 7.93 -12.37 -8.34
N GLY A 4 7.03 -12.74 -7.41
CA GLY A 4 7.30 -13.66 -6.31
C GLY A 4 7.76 -13.01 -5.00
N ILE A 5 7.61 -11.69 -4.83
CA ILE A 5 7.84 -11.01 -3.56
C ILE A 5 6.56 -11.04 -2.72
N GLY A 6 6.67 -11.44 -1.47
CA GLY A 6 5.56 -11.66 -0.56
C GLY A 6 5.32 -13.15 -0.31
N GLU A 7 4.32 -13.46 0.49
CA GLU A 7 3.97 -14.82 0.90
C GLU A 7 2.48 -15.08 0.69
N PRO A 8 2.08 -16.34 0.41
CA PRO A 8 0.69 -16.62 0.03
C PRO A 8 -0.32 -16.59 1.19
N VAL A 9 0.10 -16.65 2.45
CA VAL A 9 -0.82 -16.76 3.60
C VAL A 9 -0.61 -15.65 4.62
N PHE A 10 0.49 -15.67 5.37
CA PHE A 10 0.69 -14.77 6.51
C PHE A 10 1.43 -13.48 6.16
N GLY A 11 2.31 -13.51 5.20
CA GLY A 11 3.10 -12.36 4.74
C GLY A 11 2.66 -11.83 3.39
N LYS A 12 1.34 -11.81 3.10
CA LYS A 12 0.81 -11.28 1.85
C LYS A 12 1.29 -9.86 1.60
N LEU A 13 1.78 -9.59 0.41
CA LEU A 13 2.35 -8.30 0.06
C LEU A 13 1.32 -7.16 0.18
N ASP A 14 0.08 -7.38 -0.23
CA ASP A 14 -1.03 -6.44 -0.08
C ASP A 14 -1.32 -6.10 1.39
N ALA A 15 -1.32 -7.11 2.27
CA ALA A 15 -1.51 -6.92 3.71
C ALA A 15 -0.34 -6.15 4.33
N MET A 16 0.91 -6.49 3.97
CA MET A 16 2.11 -5.83 4.50
C MET A 16 2.21 -4.37 4.04
N LEU A 17 1.93 -4.10 2.76
CA LEU A 17 1.85 -2.74 2.22
C LEU A 17 0.75 -1.93 2.93
N SER A 18 -0.43 -2.52 3.10
CA SER A 18 -1.53 -1.86 3.79
C SER A 18 -1.17 -1.51 5.23
N ALA A 19 -0.57 -2.44 5.98
CA ALA A 19 -0.12 -2.19 7.35
C ALA A 19 0.92 -1.06 7.42
N ALA A 20 1.90 -1.05 6.51
CA ALA A 20 2.91 -0.01 6.44
C ALA A 20 2.29 1.37 6.13
N ILE A 21 1.36 1.45 5.18
CA ILE A 21 0.70 2.70 4.82
C ILE A 21 -0.24 3.17 5.93
N PHE A 22 -0.96 2.29 6.62
CA PHE A 22 -1.77 2.65 7.78
C PHE A 22 -0.96 3.13 8.98
N SER A 23 0.35 2.83 9.06
CA SER A 23 1.23 3.39 10.09
C SER A 23 1.50 4.89 9.90
N ILE A 24 1.24 5.44 8.72
CA ILE A 24 1.39 6.86 8.43
C ILE A 24 0.23 7.63 9.07
N GLY A 25 0.54 8.70 9.80
CA GLY A 25 -0.47 9.55 10.42
C GLY A 25 -1.47 10.11 9.41
N ALA A 26 -2.73 10.20 9.81
CA ALA A 26 -3.86 10.66 8.99
C ALA A 26 -4.34 9.73 7.87
N VAL A 27 -3.70 8.61 7.61
CA VAL A 27 -4.23 7.59 6.68
C VAL A 27 -5.51 6.98 7.26
N LYS A 28 -6.55 6.85 6.42
CA LYS A 28 -7.87 6.31 6.76
C LYS A 28 -8.36 5.24 5.80
N GLY A 29 -7.66 5.01 4.72
CA GLY A 29 -7.99 3.97 3.75
C GLY A 29 -6.79 3.62 2.88
N VAL A 30 -6.72 2.36 2.48
CA VAL A 30 -5.75 1.86 1.51
C VAL A 30 -6.50 0.97 0.53
N GLU A 31 -6.19 1.10 -0.74
CA GLU A 31 -6.69 0.25 -1.81
C GLU A 31 -5.52 -0.27 -2.64
N ILE A 32 -5.62 -1.53 -3.08
CA ILE A 32 -4.68 -2.16 -4.00
C ILE A 32 -5.39 -2.39 -5.33
N GLY A 33 -4.74 -2.03 -6.43
CA GLY A 33 -5.30 -2.16 -7.78
C GLY A 33 -6.61 -1.39 -7.95
N ALA A 34 -7.65 -2.07 -8.42
CA ALA A 34 -8.98 -1.49 -8.58
C ALA A 34 -9.70 -1.21 -7.25
N GLY A 35 -9.19 -1.76 -6.12
CA GLY A 35 -9.68 -1.47 -4.79
C GLY A 35 -11.17 -1.75 -4.63
N PHE A 36 -11.93 -0.84 -4.03
CA PHE A 36 -13.38 -1.00 -3.82
C PHE A 36 -14.20 -1.12 -5.10
N ALA A 37 -13.68 -0.61 -6.23
CA ALA A 37 -14.40 -0.71 -7.51
C ALA A 37 -14.59 -2.15 -8.00
N VAL A 38 -13.89 -3.13 -7.41
CA VAL A 38 -14.11 -4.55 -7.74
C VAL A 38 -15.49 -5.05 -7.29
N ALA A 39 -16.07 -4.43 -6.27
CA ALA A 39 -17.37 -4.84 -5.73
C ALA A 39 -18.54 -4.63 -6.71
N ASP A 40 -18.37 -3.73 -7.68
CA ASP A 40 -19.37 -3.42 -8.70
C ASP A 40 -19.17 -4.24 -9.98
N LYS A 41 -18.20 -5.18 -10.00
CA LYS A 41 -17.82 -5.93 -11.20
C LYS A 41 -18.18 -7.42 -11.08
N CYS A 42 -18.48 -8.03 -12.22
CA CYS A 42 -18.49 -9.48 -12.35
C CYS A 42 -17.06 -10.04 -12.48
N GLY A 43 -16.86 -11.29 -12.13
CA GLY A 43 -15.54 -11.92 -12.19
C GLY A 43 -14.89 -11.87 -13.58
N SER A 44 -15.68 -11.99 -14.65
CA SER A 44 -15.22 -11.87 -16.04
C SER A 44 -14.74 -10.46 -16.41
N GLU A 45 -15.25 -9.43 -15.75
CA GLU A 45 -14.90 -8.02 -15.98
C GLU A 45 -13.67 -7.58 -15.19
N ASN A 46 -13.40 -8.29 -14.09
CA ASN A 46 -12.29 -7.99 -13.18
C ASN A 46 -11.10 -8.95 -13.35
N ASN A 47 -11.16 -9.85 -14.32
CA ASN A 47 -10.08 -10.79 -14.58
C ASN A 47 -8.94 -10.12 -15.36
N ASP A 48 -7.71 -10.21 -14.84
CA ASP A 48 -6.50 -9.76 -15.53
C ASP A 48 -6.02 -10.87 -16.49
N GLY A 49 -6.56 -10.90 -17.70
CA GLY A 49 -6.24 -11.92 -18.69
C GLY A 49 -4.78 -11.87 -19.13
N PHE A 50 -4.13 -13.04 -19.17
CA PHE A 50 -2.73 -13.16 -19.58
C PHE A 50 -2.59 -13.36 -21.10
N TYR A 51 -1.50 -12.87 -21.67
CA TYR A 51 -1.11 -13.12 -23.05
C TYR A 51 0.41 -13.18 -23.20
N MET A 52 0.89 -13.76 -24.31
CA MET A 52 2.30 -13.80 -24.66
C MET A 52 2.66 -12.55 -25.45
N GLY A 53 3.53 -11.71 -24.90
CA GLY A 53 4.05 -10.54 -25.59
C GLY A 53 4.99 -10.90 -26.75
N ALA A 54 5.19 -9.98 -27.68
CA ALA A 54 6.11 -10.17 -28.81
C ALA A 54 7.59 -10.36 -28.37
N ASP A 55 7.91 -9.97 -27.17
CA ASP A 55 9.22 -10.17 -26.51
C ASP A 55 9.36 -11.55 -25.83
N GLY A 56 8.39 -12.43 -26.00
CA GLY A 56 8.37 -13.76 -25.39
C GLY A 56 8.09 -13.78 -23.90
N LYS A 57 7.62 -12.66 -23.33
CA LYS A 57 7.25 -12.57 -21.90
C LYS A 57 5.75 -12.62 -21.74
N VAL A 58 5.32 -13.24 -20.63
CA VAL A 58 3.92 -13.20 -20.20
C VAL A 58 3.58 -11.79 -19.75
N LYS A 59 2.46 -11.27 -20.24
CA LYS A 59 1.90 -9.94 -19.90
C LYS A 59 0.42 -10.07 -19.58
N LYS A 60 -0.15 -9.04 -18.99
CA LYS A 60 -1.59 -8.93 -18.72
C LYS A 60 -2.22 -7.83 -19.56
N HIS A 61 -3.50 -7.99 -19.91
CA HIS A 61 -4.27 -6.96 -20.61
C HIS A 61 -4.67 -5.81 -19.69
N THR A 62 -4.85 -6.10 -18.40
CA THR A 62 -5.26 -5.18 -17.35
C THR A 62 -4.47 -5.44 -16.08
N ASN A 63 -4.55 -4.54 -15.11
CA ASN A 63 -3.90 -4.69 -13.81
C ASN A 63 -4.88 -4.32 -12.68
N PHE A 64 -6.07 -4.93 -12.68
CA PHE A 64 -7.07 -4.74 -11.63
C PHE A 64 -6.60 -5.25 -10.28
N ALA A 65 -5.79 -6.31 -10.26
CA ALA A 65 -5.17 -6.85 -9.06
C ALA A 65 -4.06 -5.93 -8.49
N GLY A 66 -3.62 -4.91 -9.24
CA GLY A 66 -2.60 -3.96 -8.78
C GLY A 66 -1.21 -4.57 -8.60
N GLY A 67 -0.83 -5.54 -9.44
CA GLY A 67 0.49 -6.18 -9.43
C GLY A 67 0.68 -7.22 -8.34
N ILE A 68 -0.41 -7.63 -7.65
CA ILE A 68 -0.36 -8.61 -6.55
C ILE A 68 -1.42 -9.68 -6.76
N LEU A 69 -0.98 -10.92 -6.93
CA LEU A 69 -1.84 -12.10 -7.06
C LEU A 69 -1.50 -13.13 -5.97
N GLY A 70 -2.53 -13.61 -5.26
CA GLY A 70 -2.34 -14.59 -4.20
C GLY A 70 -1.46 -14.13 -3.03
N GLY A 71 -1.26 -12.82 -2.87
CA GLY A 71 -0.41 -12.23 -1.84
C GLY A 71 1.06 -12.04 -2.26
N MET A 72 1.39 -12.28 -3.52
CA MET A 72 2.74 -12.13 -4.08
C MET A 72 2.71 -11.18 -5.27
N SER A 73 3.82 -10.46 -5.50
CA SER A 73 3.98 -9.67 -6.72
C SER A 73 3.97 -10.56 -7.96
N ASP A 74 3.37 -10.09 -9.04
CA ASP A 74 3.20 -10.84 -10.29
C ASP A 74 4.09 -10.35 -11.45
N GLY A 75 4.89 -9.31 -11.21
CA GLY A 75 5.82 -8.75 -12.18
C GLY A 75 5.36 -7.44 -12.79
N ASP A 76 4.10 -7.07 -12.62
CA ASP A 76 3.57 -5.78 -13.05
C ASP A 76 3.83 -4.66 -12.04
N ASP A 77 3.37 -3.46 -12.38
CA ASP A 77 3.42 -2.32 -11.49
C ASP A 77 2.51 -2.54 -10.28
N ILE A 78 3.05 -2.31 -9.09
CA ILE A 78 2.24 -2.29 -7.88
C ILE A 78 1.49 -0.97 -7.83
N VAL A 79 0.16 -1.07 -7.86
CA VAL A 79 -0.75 0.07 -7.82
C VAL A 79 -1.45 0.09 -6.48
N LEU A 80 -1.26 1.17 -5.72
CA LEU A 80 -1.96 1.40 -4.46
C LEU A 80 -2.46 2.84 -4.36
N ARG A 81 -3.53 3.04 -3.59
CA ARG A 81 -4.07 4.35 -3.25
C ARG A 81 -4.24 4.45 -1.74
N ALA A 82 -3.89 5.61 -1.18
CA ALA A 82 -4.05 5.90 0.24
C ALA A 82 -4.96 7.12 0.43
N ALA A 83 -5.97 6.98 1.28
CA ALA A 83 -6.86 8.07 1.64
C ALA A 83 -6.37 8.74 2.93
N PHE A 84 -6.17 10.05 2.88
CA PHE A 84 -5.72 10.86 4.01
C PHE A 84 -6.87 11.70 4.55
N LYS A 85 -7.02 11.70 5.87
CA LYS A 85 -7.92 12.61 6.57
C LYS A 85 -7.46 14.05 6.37
N PRO A 86 -8.38 14.99 6.03
CA PRO A 86 -8.07 16.41 6.00
C PRO A 86 -7.55 16.91 7.36
N THR A 87 -6.71 17.94 7.34
CA THR A 87 -6.20 18.57 8.55
C THR A 87 -7.37 19.16 9.36
N PRO A 88 -7.57 18.75 10.62
CA PRO A 88 -8.69 19.25 11.43
C PRO A 88 -8.43 20.63 12.03
N SER A 89 -7.17 21.10 12.03
CA SER A 89 -6.80 22.43 12.53
C SER A 89 -7.09 23.48 11.47
N ILE A 90 -8.26 24.13 11.59
CA ILE A 90 -8.76 25.13 10.64
C ILE A 90 -9.19 26.38 11.40
N PHE A 91 -9.23 27.54 10.71
CA PHE A 91 -9.71 28.82 11.24
C PHE A 91 -11.25 28.88 11.31
N GLN A 92 -11.84 27.92 12.00
CA GLN A 92 -13.29 27.91 12.27
C GLN A 92 -13.56 27.47 13.70
N PRO A 93 -14.59 28.00 14.35
CA PRO A 93 -15.02 27.52 15.66
C PRO A 93 -15.37 26.03 15.60
N GLN A 94 -14.83 25.27 16.53
CA GLN A 94 -15.04 23.83 16.66
C GLN A 94 -15.51 23.52 18.08
N GLU A 95 -16.47 22.63 18.18
CA GLU A 95 -16.98 22.17 19.48
C GLU A 95 -15.98 21.20 20.13
N THR A 96 -15.76 21.37 21.42
CA THR A 96 -14.93 20.51 22.24
C THR A 96 -15.38 20.56 23.69
N VAL A 97 -14.66 19.83 24.55
CA VAL A 97 -14.85 19.88 26.00
C VAL A 97 -13.58 20.35 26.68
N ASN A 98 -13.71 21.16 27.73
CA ASN A 98 -12.59 21.55 28.58
C ASN A 98 -12.23 20.44 29.60
N ARG A 99 -11.21 20.66 30.43
CA ARG A 99 -10.78 19.70 31.46
C ARG A 99 -11.82 19.45 32.54
N ASP A 100 -12.75 20.38 32.74
CA ASP A 100 -13.80 20.32 33.74
C ASP A 100 -15.06 19.60 33.20
N GLY A 101 -15.03 19.15 31.94
CA GLY A 101 -16.13 18.43 31.29
C GLY A 101 -17.20 19.35 30.71
N GLU A 102 -16.95 20.63 30.56
CA GLU A 102 -17.89 21.60 29.99
C GLU A 102 -17.73 21.72 28.48
N ASN A 103 -18.84 21.88 27.78
CA ASN A 103 -18.83 22.11 26.33
C ASN A 103 -18.34 23.52 26.03
N VAL A 104 -17.31 23.64 25.21
CA VAL A 104 -16.72 24.92 24.81
C VAL A 104 -16.48 24.95 23.31
N GLN A 105 -16.34 26.13 22.75
CA GLN A 105 -15.85 26.31 21.38
C GLN A 105 -14.39 26.75 21.39
N ILE A 106 -13.61 26.18 20.50
CA ILE A 106 -12.23 26.54 20.27
C ILE A 106 -12.00 26.90 18.81
N GLU A 107 -11.22 27.94 18.58
CA GLU A 107 -10.69 28.29 17.26
C GLU A 107 -9.18 28.14 17.28
N ILE A 108 -8.64 27.23 16.45
CA ILE A 108 -7.19 26.98 16.40
C ILE A 108 -6.56 28.02 15.47
N LYS A 109 -5.85 29.00 16.05
CA LYS A 109 -5.15 30.04 15.30
C LYS A 109 -3.69 29.62 15.09
N GLY A 110 -3.14 29.88 13.91
CA GLY A 110 -1.76 29.56 13.58
C GLY A 110 -1.57 29.31 12.07
N ARG A 111 -0.34 29.03 11.68
CA ARG A 111 -0.04 28.60 10.32
C ARG A 111 -0.41 27.13 10.16
N HIS A 112 -1.39 26.84 9.31
CA HIS A 112 -1.80 25.49 8.97
C HIS A 112 -1.48 25.19 7.50
N ASP A 113 -1.04 23.98 7.23
CA ASP A 113 -0.93 23.51 5.84
C ASP A 113 -2.34 23.25 5.29
N PRO A 114 -2.76 23.94 4.23
CA PRO A 114 -4.09 23.75 3.66
C PRO A 114 -4.28 22.35 3.07
N VAL A 115 -3.19 21.73 2.62
CA VAL A 115 -3.17 20.38 2.04
C VAL A 115 -1.87 19.68 2.42
N ILE A 116 -1.98 18.47 2.97
CA ILE A 116 -0.81 17.65 3.35
C ILE A 116 -0.33 16.72 2.22
N MET A 117 -1.10 16.59 1.14
CA MET A 117 -0.86 15.60 0.09
C MET A 117 0.52 15.68 -0.58
N PRO A 118 1.07 16.86 -0.92
CA PRO A 118 2.41 16.92 -1.53
C PRO A 118 3.52 16.32 -0.66
N ARG A 119 3.37 16.37 0.66
CA ARG A 119 4.29 15.74 1.61
C ARG A 119 3.97 14.26 1.82
N ALA A 120 2.70 13.90 1.79
CA ALA A 120 2.23 12.54 2.01
C ALA A 120 2.70 11.57 0.91
N VAL A 121 2.74 12.02 -0.35
CA VAL A 121 3.15 11.19 -1.51
C VAL A 121 4.53 10.58 -1.27
N VAL A 122 5.53 11.38 -0.95
CA VAL A 122 6.91 10.89 -0.72
C VAL A 122 6.98 9.89 0.44
N VAL A 123 6.18 10.12 1.50
CA VAL A 123 6.14 9.21 2.65
C VAL A 123 5.51 7.88 2.27
N VAL A 124 4.41 7.89 1.51
CA VAL A 124 3.74 6.67 1.02
C VAL A 124 4.67 5.88 0.11
N GLU A 125 5.31 6.52 -0.85
CA GLU A 125 6.28 5.88 -1.76
C GLU A 125 7.45 5.25 -0.98
N SER A 126 8.00 5.97 -0.01
CA SER A 126 9.11 5.48 0.82
C SER A 126 8.69 4.27 1.66
N MET A 127 7.51 4.32 2.29
CA MET A 127 6.99 3.20 3.08
C MET A 127 6.69 1.97 2.22
N ALA A 128 6.14 2.17 1.01
CA ALA A 128 5.95 1.09 0.06
C ALA A 128 7.29 0.48 -0.37
N ALA A 129 8.28 1.29 -0.71
CA ALA A 129 9.61 0.83 -1.11
C ALA A 129 10.31 0.05 0.02
N ILE A 130 10.29 0.55 1.26
CA ILE A 130 10.85 -0.13 2.44
C ILE A 130 10.18 -1.50 2.64
N THR A 131 8.85 -1.56 2.53
CA THR A 131 8.10 -2.81 2.68
C THR A 131 8.48 -3.83 1.60
N ILE A 132 8.60 -3.40 0.35
CA ILE A 132 9.00 -4.27 -0.77
C ILE A 132 10.41 -4.81 -0.54
N VAL A 133 11.36 -3.96 -0.13
CA VAL A 133 12.74 -4.37 0.15
C VAL A 133 12.79 -5.35 1.32
N ASP A 134 12.05 -5.10 2.39
CA ASP A 134 11.95 -6.02 3.52
C ASP A 134 11.42 -7.39 3.09
N ARG A 135 10.35 -7.43 2.28
CA ARG A 135 9.80 -8.69 1.76
C ARG A 135 10.74 -9.36 0.76
N LEU A 136 11.52 -8.62 0.02
CA LEU A 136 12.57 -9.19 -0.85
C LEU A 136 13.61 -9.95 -0.01
N PHE A 137 14.09 -9.36 1.08
CA PHE A 137 15.05 -10.02 1.98
C PHE A 137 14.47 -11.28 2.64
N VAL A 138 13.21 -11.22 3.08
CA VAL A 138 12.52 -12.42 3.60
C VAL A 138 12.45 -13.51 2.53
N GLY A 139 12.09 -13.16 1.29
CA GLY A 139 12.00 -14.09 0.17
C GLY A 139 13.33 -14.76 -0.20
N MET A 140 14.47 -14.09 0.04
CA MET A 140 15.80 -14.68 -0.21
C MET A 140 16.07 -15.92 0.64
N THR A 141 15.50 -16.00 1.84
CA THR A 141 15.66 -17.14 2.77
C THR A 141 14.64 -18.27 2.53
N ALA A 142 13.69 -18.09 1.62
CA ALA A 142 12.67 -19.11 1.31
C ALA A 142 13.18 -20.20 0.33
N ARG A 143 14.37 -20.05 -0.24
CA ARG A 143 14.94 -20.94 -1.25
C ARG A 143 16.12 -21.73 -0.68
N MET A 144 15.96 -23.04 -0.56
CA MET A 144 17.00 -23.94 -0.04
C MET A 144 18.30 -23.95 -0.85
N ASP A 145 18.19 -23.75 -2.18
CA ASP A 145 19.38 -23.63 -3.04
C ASP A 145 20.20 -22.40 -2.66
N LYS A 146 19.56 -21.26 -2.41
CA LYS A 146 20.23 -20.03 -1.98
C LYS A 146 20.79 -20.11 -0.56
N ILE A 147 20.05 -20.71 0.36
CA ILE A 147 20.55 -20.97 1.71
C ILE A 147 21.81 -21.86 1.65
N ARG A 148 21.77 -22.94 0.87
CA ARG A 148 22.93 -23.81 0.70
C ARG A 148 24.12 -23.10 0.06
N GLU A 149 23.89 -22.22 -0.92
CA GLU A 149 24.94 -21.43 -1.57
C GLU A 149 25.61 -20.48 -0.58
N PHE A 150 24.83 -19.82 0.27
CA PHE A 150 25.31 -18.92 1.31
C PHE A 150 26.25 -19.62 2.29
N TYR A 151 25.87 -20.80 2.78
CA TYR A 151 26.69 -21.58 3.74
C TYR A 151 27.75 -22.46 3.13
N LYS A 152 27.90 -22.53 1.81
CA LYS A 152 28.99 -23.24 1.14
C LYS A 152 30.29 -22.44 1.07
N GLY A 153 30.26 -21.17 1.41
CA GLY A 153 31.40 -20.27 1.39
C GLY A 153 32.25 -20.29 2.68
N GLU A 154 31.88 -21.16 3.63
CA GLU A 154 32.67 -21.49 4.82
C GLU A 154 33.35 -22.88 4.63
#